data_b5a989d2eac58c142a7d959ee007c774
#
_entry.id   b5a989d2eac58c142a7d959ee007c774
#
_cell.length_a   1.000
_cell.length_b   1.000
_cell.length_c   1.000
_cell.angle_alpha   90.00
_cell.angle_beta   90.00
_cell.angle_gamma   90.00
#
_symmetry.space_group_name_H-M   'P 1'
#
loop_
_entity.id
_entity.type
_entity.pdbx_description
1 polymer ?
#
loop_
_entity_poly.entity_id
_entity_poly.type
_entity_poly.pdbx_seq_one_letter_code
_entity_poly.pdbx_strand_id
1 'polypeptide(L)'
;AGKTLSSLRYALYHAKKMQKQRIFYIAPFNSILEQNADEIRKATGVPSAILEHHCNVICEDDEEERYRSLTETWDSPIIVTTAVQILNTLFSGQKSCIRRMHSLCNSIIIFDEVQAIPTRCTELFNLAVNFLSQFCNTTVVLCSATQPTLALLKENNVDRIEKCQENLKDMQKLLSALRLSMQQRNQGKWRRRI
;
A
#
# COMPACT_ATOMS: atom_id res chain seq x y z
N ALA A 1 -4.10 17.90 1.34
CA ALA A 1 -5.18 17.02 1.85
C ALA A 1 -5.93 16.26 0.74
N GLY A 2 -6.04 16.75 -0.50
CA GLY A 2 -6.81 16.09 -1.55
C GLY A 2 -6.13 14.86 -2.20
N LYS A 3 -4.81 14.83 -2.32
CA LYS A 3 -4.05 13.82 -3.04
C LYS A 3 -4.16 12.43 -2.39
N THR A 4 -3.96 12.35 -1.07
CA THR A 4 -4.05 11.09 -0.29
C THR A 4 -5.42 10.44 -0.44
N LEU A 5 -6.49 11.21 -0.26
CA LEU A 5 -7.85 10.70 -0.37
C LEU A 5 -8.24 10.34 -1.80
N SER A 6 -7.76 11.08 -2.80
CA SER A 6 -8.02 10.77 -4.22
C SER A 6 -7.34 9.47 -4.64
N SER A 7 -6.06 9.28 -4.30
CA SER A 7 -5.34 8.04 -4.60
C SER A 7 -5.89 6.83 -3.85
N LEU A 8 -6.27 7.01 -2.58
CA LEU A 8 -6.96 5.98 -1.82
C LEU A 8 -8.29 5.60 -2.48
N ARG A 9 -9.10 6.57 -2.87
CA ARG A 9 -10.37 6.32 -3.57
C ARG A 9 -10.19 5.51 -4.84
N TYR A 10 -9.23 5.90 -5.67
CA TYR A 10 -8.87 5.16 -6.87
C TYR A 10 -8.53 3.71 -6.53
N ALA A 11 -7.63 3.51 -5.56
CA ALA A 11 -7.20 2.17 -5.14
C ALA A 11 -8.38 1.32 -4.64
N LEU A 12 -9.27 1.91 -3.89
CA LEU A 12 -10.43 1.22 -3.35
C LEU A 12 -11.42 0.81 -4.45
N TYR A 13 -11.67 1.70 -5.42
CA TYR A 13 -12.50 1.38 -6.60
C TYR A 13 -11.86 0.28 -7.44
N HIS A 14 -10.57 0.41 -7.72
CA HIS A 14 -9.81 -0.57 -8.49
C HIS A 14 -9.71 -1.91 -7.77
N ALA A 15 -9.50 -1.92 -6.44
CA ALA A 15 -9.50 -3.13 -5.62
C ALA A 15 -10.82 -3.90 -5.73
N LYS A 16 -11.94 -3.20 -5.67
CA LYS A 16 -13.27 -3.80 -5.84
C LYS A 16 -13.45 -4.37 -7.25
N LYS A 17 -13.10 -3.61 -8.30
CA LYS A 17 -13.27 -3.99 -9.70
C LYS A 17 -12.40 -5.19 -10.08
N MET A 18 -11.13 -5.20 -9.64
CA MET A 18 -10.14 -6.22 -9.98
C MET A 18 -9.95 -7.28 -8.90
N GLN A 19 -10.79 -7.28 -7.87
CA GLN A 19 -10.76 -8.21 -6.73
C GLN A 19 -9.39 -8.32 -6.05
N LYS A 20 -8.71 -7.18 -5.90
CA LYS A 20 -7.44 -7.10 -5.18
C LYS A 20 -7.66 -7.32 -3.69
N GLN A 21 -6.66 -7.90 -3.02
CA GLN A 21 -6.79 -8.32 -1.63
C GLN A 21 -6.36 -7.26 -0.62
N ARG A 22 -5.36 -6.42 -1.00
CA ARG A 22 -4.74 -5.45 -0.09
C ARG A 22 -4.40 -4.16 -0.82
N ILE A 23 -4.31 -3.09 -0.05
CA ILE A 23 -3.83 -1.78 -0.50
C ILE A 23 -2.63 -1.41 0.35
N PHE A 24 -1.52 -1.10 -0.28
CA PHE A 24 -0.34 -0.52 0.34
C PHE A 24 -0.28 0.96 0.02
N TYR A 25 -0.16 1.78 1.04
CA TYR A 25 0.09 3.22 0.90
C TYR A 25 1.51 3.51 1.35
N ILE A 26 2.35 3.94 0.42
CA ILE A 26 3.78 4.12 0.64
C ILE A 26 4.08 5.61 0.69
N ALA A 27 4.51 6.10 1.87
CA ALA A 27 4.96 7.47 2.05
C ALA A 27 6.49 7.55 2.12
N PRO A 28 7.09 8.69 1.70
CA PRO A 28 8.54 8.84 1.68
C PRO A 28 9.16 9.03 3.07
N PHE A 29 8.41 9.65 4.00
CA PHE A 29 8.88 10.02 5.34
C PHE A 29 7.90 9.60 6.42
N ASN A 30 8.40 9.24 7.61
CA ASN A 30 7.58 8.78 8.73
C ASN A 30 6.53 9.82 9.18
N SER A 31 6.89 11.10 9.26
CA SER A 31 5.97 12.17 9.64
C SER A 31 4.77 12.32 8.70
N ILE A 32 5.00 12.15 7.39
CA ILE A 32 3.94 12.17 6.38
C ILE A 32 3.12 10.87 6.46
N LEU A 33 3.78 9.75 6.79
CA LEU A 33 3.15 8.45 6.90
C LEU A 33 2.11 8.43 8.03
N GLU A 34 2.46 8.94 9.22
CA GLU A 34 1.55 9.05 10.37
C GLU A 34 0.33 9.92 10.03
N GLN A 35 0.56 11.09 9.42
CA GLN A 35 -0.52 11.97 8.97
C GLN A 35 -1.44 11.30 7.94
N ASN A 36 -0.86 10.60 6.95
CA ASN A 36 -1.63 9.88 5.94
C ASN A 36 -2.42 8.72 6.55
N ALA A 37 -1.84 8.00 7.50
CA ALA A 37 -2.52 6.92 8.20
C ALA A 37 -3.75 7.43 8.96
N ASP A 38 -3.63 8.57 9.64
CA ASP A 38 -4.75 9.20 10.34
C ASP A 38 -5.84 9.67 9.38
N GLU A 39 -5.47 10.27 8.24
CA GLU A 39 -6.44 10.65 7.21
C GLU A 39 -7.16 9.41 6.65
N ILE A 40 -6.44 8.32 6.41
CA ILE A 40 -7.00 7.06 5.93
C ILE A 40 -7.92 6.44 6.98
N ARG A 41 -7.55 6.43 8.27
CA ARG A 41 -8.40 5.95 9.37
C ARG A 41 -9.71 6.74 9.45
N LYS A 42 -9.63 8.06 9.40
CA LYS A 42 -10.81 8.95 9.41
C LYS A 42 -11.71 8.70 8.20
N ALA A 43 -11.13 8.56 7.02
CA ALA A 43 -11.87 8.34 5.78
C ALA A 43 -12.54 6.97 5.70
N THR A 44 -11.87 5.91 6.16
CA THR A 44 -12.40 4.54 6.14
C THR A 44 -13.36 4.27 7.30
N GLY A 45 -13.16 4.93 8.44
CA GLY A 45 -13.91 4.71 9.67
C GLY A 45 -13.74 3.30 10.27
N VAL A 46 -12.70 2.57 9.87
CA VAL A 46 -12.37 1.22 10.37
C VAL A 46 -10.87 1.18 10.74
N PRO A 47 -10.48 1.72 11.91
CA PRO A 47 -9.07 1.76 12.31
C PRO A 47 -8.39 0.40 12.34
N SER A 48 -9.10 -0.66 12.73
CA SER A 48 -8.58 -2.03 12.79
C SER A 48 -8.22 -2.65 11.43
N ALA A 49 -8.64 -2.04 10.33
CA ALA A 49 -8.28 -2.48 8.97
C ALA A 49 -6.94 -1.91 8.50
N ILE A 50 -6.35 -0.99 9.26
CA ILE A 50 -5.16 -0.24 8.86
C ILE A 50 -3.99 -0.64 9.75
N LEU A 51 -2.95 -1.14 9.13
CA LEU A 51 -1.67 -1.45 9.75
C LEU A 51 -0.65 -0.37 9.36
N GLU A 52 -0.11 0.32 10.35
CA GLU A 52 1.09 1.13 10.16
C GLU A 52 2.33 0.27 10.40
N HIS A 53 3.32 0.38 9.53
CA HIS A 53 4.58 -0.33 9.68
C HIS A 53 5.77 0.55 9.28
N HIS A 54 6.39 1.16 10.27
CA HIS A 54 7.63 1.94 10.15
C HIS A 54 8.45 1.83 11.46
N CYS A 55 9.64 2.43 11.49
CA CYS A 55 10.57 2.26 12.62
C CYS A 55 10.14 2.95 13.93
N ASN A 56 9.15 3.86 13.90
CA ASN A 56 8.77 4.68 15.06
C ASN A 56 7.43 4.27 15.69
N VAL A 57 6.83 3.15 15.30
CA VAL A 57 5.57 2.72 15.91
C VAL A 57 5.84 2.21 17.33
N ILE A 58 5.22 2.88 18.29
CA ILE A 58 5.23 2.48 19.69
C ILE A 58 3.91 1.75 19.96
N CYS A 59 3.98 0.51 20.41
CA CYS A 59 2.82 -0.27 20.84
C CYS A 59 2.79 -0.33 22.37
N GLU A 60 1.60 -0.39 22.94
CA GLU A 60 1.41 -0.78 24.34
C GLU A 60 1.72 -2.27 24.51
N ASP A 61 2.21 -2.69 25.69
CA ASP A 61 2.73 -4.04 25.92
C ASP A 61 1.73 -5.15 25.54
N ASP A 62 0.44 -4.94 25.77
CA ASP A 62 -0.63 -5.90 25.46
C ASP A 62 -0.92 -6.04 23.94
N GLU A 63 -0.55 -5.05 23.13
CA GLU A 63 -0.77 -5.05 21.69
C GLU A 63 0.50 -5.43 20.89
N GLU A 64 1.67 -5.49 21.53
CA GLU A 64 2.96 -5.71 20.86
C GLU A 64 3.01 -7.04 20.10
N GLU A 65 2.54 -8.13 20.68
CA GLU A 65 2.57 -9.45 20.06
C GLU A 65 1.68 -9.51 18.81
N ARG A 66 0.48 -8.92 18.90
CA ARG A 66 -0.43 -8.81 17.76
C ARG A 66 0.15 -7.93 16.65
N TYR A 67 0.72 -6.79 17.01
CA TYR A 67 1.37 -5.88 16.07
C TYR A 67 2.55 -6.56 15.38
N ARG A 68 3.41 -7.25 16.12
CA ARG A 68 4.53 -8.01 15.58
C ARG A 68 4.07 -9.08 14.59
N SER A 69 3.05 -9.86 14.93
CA SER A 69 2.45 -10.85 14.03
C SER A 69 1.91 -10.22 12.73
N LEU A 70 1.21 -9.09 12.82
CA LEU A 70 0.68 -8.38 11.66
C LEU A 70 1.79 -7.77 10.79
N THR A 71 2.85 -7.23 11.40
CA THR A 71 3.98 -6.66 10.67
C THR A 71 4.89 -7.71 10.05
N GLU A 72 4.95 -8.91 10.60
CA GLU A 72 5.69 -10.03 10.00
C GLU A 72 5.04 -10.58 8.74
N THR A 73 3.73 -10.48 8.61
CA THR A 73 2.98 -11.05 7.49
C THR A 73 2.29 -10.03 6.60
N TRP A 74 2.11 -8.79 7.08
CA TRP A 74 1.28 -7.76 6.45
C TRP A 74 -0.15 -8.24 6.15
N ASP A 75 -0.73 -8.98 7.09
CA ASP A 75 -2.09 -9.52 6.95
C ASP A 75 -3.15 -8.50 7.42
N SER A 76 -3.17 -7.34 6.77
CA SER A 76 -4.18 -6.30 6.96
C SER A 76 -4.70 -5.83 5.60
N PRO A 77 -5.96 -5.36 5.50
CA PRO A 77 -6.52 -4.85 4.25
C PRO A 77 -5.81 -3.63 3.69
N ILE A 78 -5.37 -2.72 4.58
CA ILE A 78 -4.63 -1.52 4.23
C ILE A 78 -3.35 -1.48 5.07
N ILE A 79 -2.21 -1.35 4.40
CA ILE A 79 -0.91 -1.23 5.02
C ILE A 79 -0.33 0.13 4.65
N VAL A 80 0.03 0.92 5.66
CA VAL A 80 0.73 2.21 5.49
C VAL A 80 2.17 2.02 5.92
N THR A 81 3.11 2.20 4.99
CA THR A 81 4.52 1.89 5.24
C THR A 81 5.45 2.76 4.38
N THR A 82 6.76 2.56 4.47
CA THR A 82 7.75 3.31 3.70
C THR A 82 8.27 2.53 2.49
N ALA A 83 8.83 3.25 1.51
CA ALA A 83 9.49 2.63 0.35
C ALA A 83 10.63 1.69 0.77
N VAL A 84 11.34 2.02 1.84
CA VAL A 84 12.42 1.19 2.39
C VAL A 84 11.89 -0.18 2.83
N GLN A 85 10.73 -0.25 3.47
CA GLN A 85 10.15 -1.52 3.90
C GLN A 85 9.73 -2.39 2.70
N ILE A 86 9.21 -1.79 1.63
CA ILE A 86 8.88 -2.52 0.39
C ILE A 86 10.14 -3.06 -0.27
N LEU A 87 11.16 -2.23 -0.45
CA LEU A 87 12.42 -2.65 -1.07
C LEU A 87 13.13 -3.72 -0.22
N ASN A 88 13.16 -3.56 1.09
CA ASN A 88 13.68 -4.59 2.00
C ASN A 88 12.91 -5.91 1.87
N THR A 89 11.60 -5.85 1.73
CA THR A 89 10.77 -7.05 1.56
C THR A 89 11.13 -7.81 0.27
N LEU A 90 11.44 -7.11 -0.80
CA LEU A 90 11.76 -7.70 -2.10
C LEU A 90 13.23 -8.15 -2.22
N PHE A 91 14.16 -7.41 -1.62
CA PHE A 91 15.59 -7.60 -1.86
C PHE A 91 16.39 -8.09 -0.64
N SER A 92 15.79 -8.08 0.56
CA SER A 92 16.45 -8.60 1.75
C SER A 92 16.18 -10.10 1.92
N GLY A 93 17.23 -10.89 2.18
CA GLY A 93 17.12 -12.32 2.49
C GLY A 93 16.61 -12.64 3.91
N GLN A 94 16.15 -11.66 4.68
CA GLN A 94 15.66 -11.87 6.04
C GLN A 94 14.33 -12.64 6.05
N LYS A 95 14.18 -13.59 6.98
CA LYS A 95 12.98 -14.44 7.09
C LYS A 95 11.67 -13.66 7.22
N SER A 96 11.66 -12.57 7.98
CA SER A 96 10.49 -11.68 8.13
C SER A 96 10.11 -11.00 6.80
N CYS A 97 11.10 -10.57 6.02
CA CYS A 97 10.87 -9.98 4.70
C CYS A 97 10.28 -10.98 3.71
N ILE A 98 10.80 -12.21 3.69
CA ILE A 98 10.27 -13.28 2.83
C ILE A 98 8.80 -13.59 3.16
N ARG A 99 8.45 -13.61 4.45
CA ARG A 99 7.05 -13.83 4.87
C ARG A 99 6.08 -12.76 4.37
N ARG A 100 6.54 -11.50 4.26
CA ARG A 100 5.71 -10.38 3.77
C ARG A 100 5.50 -10.40 2.26
N MET A 101 6.43 -11.01 1.51
CA MET A 101 6.44 -10.95 0.05
C MET A 101 5.13 -11.45 -0.58
N HIS A 102 4.51 -12.49 -0.01
CA HIS A 102 3.24 -13.01 -0.50
C HIS A 102 2.09 -11.99 -0.42
N SER A 103 2.15 -11.08 0.55
CA SER A 103 1.11 -10.04 0.74
C SER A 103 1.17 -8.93 -0.30
N LEU A 104 2.30 -8.78 -1.01
CA LEU A 104 2.43 -7.88 -2.14
C LEU A 104 1.70 -8.41 -3.38
N CYS A 105 1.49 -9.73 -3.49
CA CYS A 105 0.77 -10.32 -4.62
C CYS A 105 -0.72 -9.97 -4.58
N ASN A 106 -1.30 -9.78 -5.75
CA ASN A 106 -2.72 -9.44 -5.93
C ASN A 106 -3.16 -8.22 -5.10
N SER A 107 -2.31 -7.20 -5.04
CA SER A 107 -2.51 -6.00 -4.25
C SER A 107 -2.53 -4.74 -5.12
N ILE A 108 -2.78 -3.60 -4.50
CA ILE A 108 -2.55 -2.27 -5.07
C ILE A 108 -1.51 -1.59 -4.22
N ILE A 109 -0.47 -1.04 -4.84
CA ILE A 109 0.60 -0.32 -4.14
C ILE A 109 0.63 1.12 -4.65
N ILE A 110 0.35 2.07 -3.77
CA ILE A 110 0.41 3.50 -4.05
C ILE A 110 1.75 4.01 -3.53
N PHE A 111 2.61 4.49 -4.41
CA PHE A 111 3.80 5.24 -4.03
C PHE A 111 3.48 6.73 -4.08
N ASP A 112 3.38 7.34 -2.91
CA ASP A 112 3.20 8.79 -2.80
C ASP A 112 4.55 9.50 -2.86
N GLU A 113 4.57 10.67 -3.52
CA GLU A 113 5.77 11.48 -3.73
C GLU A 113 6.97 10.66 -4.28
N VAL A 114 6.73 9.88 -5.34
CA VAL A 114 7.72 8.96 -5.92
C VAL A 114 9.06 9.64 -6.28
N GLN A 115 9.06 10.95 -6.53
CA GLN A 115 10.30 11.72 -6.77
C GLN A 115 11.21 11.82 -5.53
N ALA A 116 10.73 11.48 -4.34
CA ALA A 116 11.54 11.42 -3.12
C ALA A 116 12.42 10.16 -3.02
N ILE A 117 12.25 9.20 -3.92
CA ILE A 117 13.10 8.01 -3.99
C ILE A 117 14.50 8.42 -4.41
N PRO A 118 15.55 8.09 -3.61
CA PRO A 118 16.92 8.45 -3.95
C PRO A 118 17.34 7.91 -5.32
N THR A 119 18.04 8.69 -6.11
CA THR A 119 18.49 8.33 -7.48
C THR A 119 19.25 6.99 -7.50
N ARG A 120 20.06 6.71 -6.48
CA ARG A 120 20.79 5.44 -6.32
C ARG A 120 19.88 4.21 -6.16
N CYS A 121 18.63 4.40 -5.75
CA CYS A 121 17.64 3.33 -5.57
C CYS A 121 16.69 3.19 -6.75
N THR A 122 16.78 4.06 -7.76
CA THR A 122 15.82 4.14 -8.87
C THR A 122 15.80 2.85 -9.71
N GLU A 123 16.95 2.24 -9.95
CA GLU A 123 17.04 0.98 -10.70
C GLU A 123 16.37 -0.17 -9.93
N LEU A 124 16.66 -0.32 -8.64
CA LEU A 124 16.00 -1.31 -7.79
C LEU A 124 14.50 -1.06 -7.69
N PHE A 125 14.10 0.20 -7.61
CA PHE A 125 12.70 0.57 -7.60
C PHE A 125 11.99 0.18 -8.89
N ASN A 126 12.59 0.46 -10.07
CA ASN A 126 12.03 0.07 -11.36
C ASN A 126 11.93 -1.44 -11.50
N LEU A 127 12.97 -2.17 -11.09
CA LEU A 127 12.95 -3.63 -11.07
C LEU A 127 11.83 -4.16 -10.17
N ALA A 128 11.64 -3.58 -8.98
CA ALA A 128 10.58 -3.93 -8.06
C ALA A 128 9.19 -3.69 -8.67
N VAL A 129 8.97 -2.52 -9.28
CA VAL A 129 7.70 -2.16 -9.92
C VAL A 129 7.36 -3.11 -11.08
N ASN A 130 8.34 -3.40 -11.94
CA ASN A 130 8.16 -4.33 -13.06
C ASN A 130 7.86 -5.74 -12.56
N PHE A 131 8.62 -6.25 -11.59
CA PHE A 131 8.37 -7.56 -10.99
C PHE A 131 6.96 -7.66 -10.39
N LEU A 132 6.56 -6.68 -9.59
CA LEU A 132 5.24 -6.66 -8.93
C LEU A 132 4.10 -6.60 -9.96
N SER A 133 4.24 -5.79 -11.01
CA SER A 133 3.20 -5.63 -12.02
C SER A 133 3.09 -6.84 -12.95
N GLN A 134 4.21 -7.43 -13.36
CA GLN A 134 4.22 -8.51 -14.34
C GLN A 134 3.99 -9.91 -13.72
N PHE A 135 4.56 -10.16 -12.55
CA PHE A 135 4.56 -11.51 -11.96
C PHE A 135 3.64 -11.65 -10.73
N CYS A 136 3.38 -10.56 -10.00
CA CYS A 136 2.60 -10.62 -8.76
C CYS A 136 1.14 -10.22 -8.93
N ASN A 137 0.67 -9.94 -10.16
CA ASN A 137 -0.67 -9.39 -10.39
C ASN A 137 -0.96 -8.18 -9.51
N THR A 138 0.02 -7.26 -9.38
CA THR A 138 -0.06 -6.08 -8.52
C THR A 138 -0.23 -4.84 -9.36
N THR A 139 -1.17 -3.97 -8.99
CA THR A 139 -1.34 -2.66 -9.61
C THR A 139 -0.50 -1.65 -8.86
N VAL A 140 0.47 -1.03 -9.54
CA VAL A 140 1.30 0.02 -8.96
C VAL A 140 0.81 1.38 -9.40
N VAL A 141 0.56 2.27 -8.44
CA VAL A 141 0.11 3.65 -8.65
C VAL A 141 1.23 4.58 -8.21
N LEU A 142 1.70 5.41 -9.12
CA LEU A 142 2.77 6.38 -8.86
C LEU A 142 2.17 7.77 -8.74
N CYS A 143 2.23 8.36 -7.55
CA CYS A 143 1.80 9.72 -7.28
C CYS A 143 3.02 10.64 -7.19
N SER A 144 2.98 11.76 -7.91
CA SER A 144 4.07 12.73 -7.95
C SER A 144 3.53 14.15 -8.15
N ALA A 145 4.21 15.13 -7.58
CA ALA A 145 3.97 16.54 -7.89
C ALA A 145 4.57 16.92 -9.26
N THR A 146 5.67 16.27 -9.63
CA THR A 146 6.34 16.41 -10.92
C THR A 146 6.36 15.05 -11.60
N GLN A 147 6.18 15.00 -12.93
CA GLN A 147 6.18 13.74 -13.64
C GLN A 147 7.60 13.15 -13.66
N PRO A 148 7.88 12.06 -12.94
CA PRO A 148 9.21 11.47 -12.97
C PRO A 148 9.47 10.82 -14.33
N THR A 149 10.68 10.97 -14.84
CA THR A 149 11.13 10.37 -16.11
C THR A 149 11.56 8.91 -15.96
N LEU A 150 10.80 8.11 -15.19
CA LEU A 150 11.12 6.71 -14.91
C LEU A 150 11.17 5.85 -16.19
N ALA A 151 10.43 6.24 -17.22
CA ALA A 151 10.44 5.56 -18.52
C ALA A 151 11.67 5.87 -19.38
N LEU A 152 12.52 6.84 -18.99
CA LEU A 152 13.69 7.25 -19.79
C LEU A 152 15.01 6.66 -19.29
N LEU A 153 15.00 5.83 -18.26
CA LEU A 153 16.19 5.15 -17.79
C LEU A 153 16.61 4.07 -18.81
N LYS A 154 17.90 3.98 -19.11
CA LYS A 154 18.44 3.04 -20.12
C LYS A 154 18.26 1.57 -19.73
N GLU A 155 18.23 1.30 -18.43
CA GLU A 155 18.09 -0.05 -17.86
C GLU A 155 16.91 -0.11 -16.92
N ASN A 156 16.15 -1.21 -16.93
CA ASN A 156 14.99 -1.45 -16.05
C ASN A 156 13.92 -0.33 -16.08
N ASN A 157 13.50 0.08 -17.27
CA ASN A 157 12.39 1.01 -17.42
C ASN A 157 11.08 0.42 -16.85
N VAL A 158 10.17 1.28 -16.41
CA VAL A 158 8.79 0.86 -16.12
C VAL A 158 8.08 0.64 -17.45
N ASP A 159 7.72 -0.61 -17.75
CA ASP A 159 7.28 -1.04 -19.09
C ASP A 159 5.95 -0.41 -19.53
N ARG A 160 5.07 -0.12 -18.59
CA ARG A 160 3.75 0.42 -18.90
C ARG A 160 3.28 1.42 -17.86
N ILE A 161 3.11 2.68 -18.29
CA ILE A 161 2.56 3.74 -17.45
C ILE A 161 1.24 4.23 -18.08
N GLU A 162 0.13 4.04 -17.36
CA GLU A 162 -1.17 4.60 -17.72
C GLU A 162 -1.49 5.79 -16.80
N LYS A 163 -1.93 6.91 -17.40
CA LYS A 163 -2.34 8.09 -16.62
C LYS A 163 -3.75 7.89 -16.08
N CYS A 164 -3.92 8.03 -14.77
CA CYS A 164 -5.25 8.05 -14.15
C CYS A 164 -5.90 9.41 -14.33
N GLN A 165 -7.12 9.41 -14.91
CA GLN A 165 -7.98 10.59 -14.94
C GLN A 165 -8.99 10.51 -13.78
N GLU A 166 -9.03 11.55 -12.94
CA GLU A 166 -9.91 11.60 -11.77
C GLU A 166 -11.34 12.01 -12.12
N ASN A 167 -12.31 11.24 -11.66
CA ASN A 167 -13.71 11.62 -11.61
C ASN A 167 -14.19 11.67 -10.15
N LEU A 168 -14.33 12.89 -9.61
CA LEU A 168 -14.45 13.19 -8.18
C LEU A 168 -15.84 12.91 -7.54
N LYS A 169 -16.88 12.56 -8.29
CA LYS A 169 -18.27 12.62 -7.82
C LYS A 169 -18.80 11.45 -6.96
N ASP A 170 -18.09 10.32 -6.84
CA ASP A 170 -18.63 9.11 -6.19
C ASP A 170 -17.92 8.65 -4.90
N MET A 171 -17.13 9.51 -4.26
CA MET A 171 -16.26 9.12 -3.13
C MET A 171 -17.01 8.53 -1.91
N GLN A 172 -18.12 9.13 -1.50
CA GLN A 172 -18.85 8.66 -0.32
C GLN A 172 -19.53 7.29 -0.52
N LYS A 173 -20.03 7.01 -1.72
CA LYS A 173 -20.63 5.70 -2.05
C LYS A 173 -19.59 4.58 -2.08
N LEU A 174 -18.38 4.86 -2.55
CA LEU A 174 -17.29 3.87 -2.60
C LEU A 174 -16.74 3.57 -1.20
N LEU A 175 -16.58 4.58 -0.35
CA LEU A 175 -16.14 4.41 1.04
C LEU A 175 -17.17 3.61 1.85
N SER A 176 -18.47 3.85 1.66
CA SER A 176 -19.52 3.09 2.34
C SER A 176 -19.58 1.62 1.89
N ALA A 177 -19.42 1.36 0.59
CA ALA A 177 -19.40 -0.02 0.05
C ALA A 177 -18.18 -0.81 0.56
N LEU A 178 -17.04 -0.14 0.74
CA LEU A 178 -15.84 -0.75 1.33
C LEU A 178 -15.96 -1.02 2.81
N ARG A 179 -16.56 -0.10 3.55
CA ARG A 179 -16.88 -0.29 4.96
C ARG A 179 -17.66 -1.59 5.17
N LEU A 180 -18.66 -1.85 4.33
CA LEU A 180 -19.45 -3.08 4.36
C LEU A 180 -18.63 -4.33 3.96
N SER A 181 -17.80 -4.25 2.92
CA SER A 181 -17.00 -5.40 2.48
C SER A 181 -15.87 -5.76 3.47
N MET A 182 -15.28 -4.76 4.14
CA MET A 182 -14.26 -4.99 5.19
C MET A 182 -14.89 -5.56 6.46
N GLN A 183 -16.07 -5.08 6.87
CA GLN A 183 -16.81 -5.66 8.00
C GLN A 183 -17.22 -7.12 7.76
N GLN A 184 -17.68 -7.44 6.56
CA GLN A 184 -18.05 -8.82 6.19
C GLN A 184 -16.82 -9.76 6.16
N ARG A 185 -15.67 -9.31 5.71
CA ARG A 185 -14.42 -10.11 5.74
C ARG A 185 -13.94 -10.37 7.16
N ASN A 186 -14.00 -9.39 8.05
CA ASN A 186 -13.67 -9.59 9.45
C ASN A 186 -14.59 -10.60 10.12
N GLN A 187 -15.89 -10.56 9.88
CA GLN A 187 -16.84 -11.56 10.39
C GLN A 187 -16.63 -12.95 9.78
N GLY A 188 -16.25 -13.05 8.50
CA GLY A 188 -15.98 -14.32 7.83
C GLY A 188 -14.67 -15.00 8.26
N LYS A 189 -13.64 -14.24 8.65
CA LYS A 189 -12.37 -14.80 9.18
C LYS A 189 -12.57 -15.43 10.57
N TRP A 190 -13.45 -14.89 11.41
CA TRP A 190 -13.75 -15.46 12.73
C TRP A 190 -14.52 -16.78 12.64
N ARG A 191 -15.35 -16.99 11.65
CA ARG A 191 -16.12 -18.25 11.46
C ARG A 191 -15.30 -19.44 10.93
N ARG A 192 -14.09 -19.22 10.41
CA ARG A 192 -13.21 -20.30 9.89
C ARG A 192 -12.11 -20.74 10.86
N ARG A 193 -12.11 -20.24 12.09
CA ARG A 193 -11.15 -20.61 13.16
C ARG A 193 -11.79 -21.32 14.37
N ILE A 194 -13.02 -21.82 14.23
CA ILE A 194 -13.68 -22.70 15.21
C ILE A 194 -13.84 -24.07 14.58
#